data_25cdfa8924c9a35dfd0c4a75393ba6df
#
_entry.id   25cdfa8924c9a35dfd0c4a75393ba6df
#
_cell.length_a   1.000
_cell.length_b   1.000
_cell.length_c   1.000
_cell.angle_alpha   90.00
_cell.angle_beta   90.00
_cell.angle_gamma   90.00
#
_symmetry.space_group_name_H-M   'P 1'
#
loop_
_entity.id
_entity.type
_entity.pdbx_description
1 polymer ?
#
loop_
_entity_poly.entity_id
_entity_poly.type
_entity_poly.pdbx_seq_one_letter_code
_entity_poly.pdbx_strand_id
1 'polypeptide(L)'
;GYATDKAYASKLIQTIELYGLHRYDGKGLPRMPKNYEYHDMESKWGLPYVVAREGDTQKLIAREFELYAYQIRRYNDFPRGYTLKAGDIVYLKAKRRRAKKPNKTHTLAPGESLHDVSQKYGIKLKCLLHRNDISGEKIPRPGDVLRLR
;
A
#
# COMPACT_ATOMS: atom_id res chain seq x y z
N GLY A 1 21.97 -2.57 -12.94
CA GLY A 1 20.77 -3.26 -12.61
C GLY A 1 20.66 -3.59 -11.14
N TYR A 2 19.51 -3.44 -10.61
CA TYR A 2 19.18 -3.70 -9.18
C TYR A 2 19.28 -5.19 -8.81
N ALA A 3 19.30 -6.09 -9.77
CA ALA A 3 19.42 -7.54 -9.55
C ALA A 3 20.78 -7.99 -8.98
N THR A 4 21.74 -7.10 -8.86
CA THR A 4 23.10 -7.38 -8.34
C THR A 4 23.36 -6.82 -6.95
N ASP A 5 22.38 -6.16 -6.33
CA ASP A 5 22.56 -5.68 -4.96
C ASP A 5 22.39 -6.84 -3.96
N LYS A 6 23.51 -7.37 -3.48
CA LYS A 6 23.55 -8.37 -2.41
C LYS A 6 22.82 -7.91 -1.14
N ALA A 7 22.73 -6.59 -0.92
CA ALA A 7 21.99 -6.02 0.20
C ALA A 7 20.47 -6.16 0.05
N TYR A 8 19.96 -6.21 -1.18
CA TYR A 8 18.52 -6.42 -1.44
C TYR A 8 18.10 -7.85 -1.07
N ALA A 9 18.87 -8.85 -1.52
CA ALA A 9 18.63 -10.24 -1.16
C ALA A 9 18.71 -10.47 0.35
N SER A 10 19.69 -9.85 1.02
CA SER A 10 19.84 -9.93 2.48
C SER A 10 18.67 -9.26 3.23
N LYS A 11 18.20 -8.11 2.76
CA LYS A 11 17.02 -7.43 3.32
C LYS A 11 15.74 -8.25 3.12
N LEU A 12 15.59 -8.89 1.97
CA LEU A 12 14.47 -9.78 1.68
C LEU A 12 14.50 -11.00 2.62
N ILE A 13 15.65 -11.63 2.78
CA ILE A 13 15.85 -12.77 3.69
C ILE A 13 15.58 -12.35 5.14
N GLN A 14 16.10 -11.21 5.60
CA GLN A 14 15.80 -10.69 6.94
C GLN A 14 14.31 -10.40 7.15
N THR A 15 13.62 -9.94 6.13
CA THR A 15 12.18 -9.72 6.19
C THR A 15 11.43 -11.04 6.27
N ILE A 16 11.86 -12.06 5.54
CA ILE A 16 11.32 -13.41 5.58
C ILE A 16 11.54 -14.04 6.96
N GLU A 17 12.73 -13.90 7.53
CA GLU A 17 13.08 -14.43 8.86
C GLU A 17 12.33 -13.70 9.99
N LEU A 18 12.24 -12.36 9.92
CA LEU A 18 11.58 -11.53 10.93
C LEU A 18 10.09 -11.86 11.08
N TYR A 19 9.43 -12.31 10.01
CA TYR A 19 8.01 -12.63 10.01
C TYR A 19 7.70 -14.12 10.11
N GLY A 20 8.71 -14.99 10.28
CA GLY A 20 8.55 -16.43 10.51
C GLY A 20 7.89 -17.15 9.32
N LEU A 21 8.14 -16.67 8.12
CA LEU A 21 7.44 -17.07 6.90
C LEU A 21 7.82 -18.46 6.39
N HIS A 22 8.88 -19.08 6.93
CA HIS A 22 9.24 -20.48 6.61
C HIS A 22 8.17 -21.51 7.03
N ARG A 23 7.19 -21.12 7.83
CA ARG A 23 6.10 -22.02 8.24
C ARG A 23 5.14 -22.37 7.12
N TYR A 24 5.25 -21.71 5.97
CA TYR A 24 4.34 -21.87 4.83
C TYR A 24 4.94 -22.62 3.66
N ASP A 25 6.17 -23.13 3.78
CA ASP A 25 6.88 -23.85 2.70
C ASP A 25 6.27 -25.20 2.30
N GLY A 26 5.15 -25.58 2.86
CA GLY A 26 4.61 -26.92 2.65
C GLY A 26 3.28 -27.05 1.91
N LYS A 27 2.51 -26.00 1.68
CA LYS A 27 1.17 -26.15 1.10
C LYS A 27 0.82 -25.05 0.09
N GLY A 28 1.22 -25.29 -1.16
CA GLY A 28 0.37 -24.89 -2.28
C GLY A 28 0.18 -23.40 -2.56
N LEU A 29 1.17 -22.56 -2.32
CA LEU A 29 1.15 -21.24 -2.96
C LEU A 29 1.28 -21.46 -4.47
N PRO A 30 0.32 -21.03 -5.27
CA PRO A 30 0.41 -21.18 -6.71
C PRO A 30 1.71 -20.51 -7.19
N ARG A 31 2.48 -21.21 -8.01
CA ARG A 31 3.75 -20.69 -8.54
C ARG A 31 3.51 -19.36 -9.26
N MET A 32 4.45 -18.42 -9.10
CA MET A 32 4.43 -17.18 -9.88
C MET A 32 4.49 -17.53 -11.38
N PRO A 33 3.86 -16.75 -12.25
CA PRO A 33 3.99 -16.94 -13.69
C PRO A 33 5.46 -16.97 -14.12
N LYS A 34 5.79 -17.80 -15.12
CA LYS A 34 7.20 -17.99 -15.56
C LYS A 34 7.91 -16.69 -15.95
N ASN A 35 7.18 -15.71 -16.44
CA ASN A 35 7.69 -14.41 -16.89
C ASN A 35 7.26 -13.28 -15.95
N TYR A 36 7.06 -13.56 -14.66
CA TYR A 36 6.68 -12.53 -13.71
C TYR A 36 7.88 -11.66 -13.37
N GLU A 37 7.75 -10.38 -13.59
CA GLU A 37 8.74 -9.39 -13.17
C GLU A 37 8.45 -8.98 -11.73
N TYR A 38 9.41 -9.19 -10.84
CA TYR A 38 9.28 -8.79 -9.44
C TYR A 38 9.30 -7.26 -9.31
N HIS A 39 8.59 -6.76 -8.32
CA HIS A 39 8.53 -5.33 -8.04
C HIS A 39 9.74 -4.87 -7.23
N ASP A 40 10.22 -3.67 -7.56
CA ASP A 40 11.12 -2.95 -6.67
C ASP A 40 10.34 -2.40 -5.48
N MET A 41 10.74 -2.82 -4.28
CA MET A 41 10.12 -2.34 -3.05
C MET A 41 10.71 -0.98 -2.67
N GLU A 42 9.85 0.01 -2.60
CA GLU A 42 10.19 1.35 -2.16
C GLU A 42 9.69 1.62 -0.73
N SER A 43 10.13 2.71 -0.14
CA SER A 43 9.66 3.14 1.19
C SER A 43 9.23 4.59 1.18
N LYS A 44 8.02 4.84 1.63
CA LYS A 44 7.47 6.18 1.80
C LYS A 44 6.89 6.33 3.19
N TRP A 45 7.27 7.40 3.88
CA TRP A 45 6.85 7.66 5.26
C TRP A 45 7.20 6.53 6.25
N GLY A 46 8.22 5.71 5.93
CA GLY A 46 8.59 4.52 6.68
C GLY A 46 7.62 3.35 6.49
N LEU A 47 6.86 3.34 5.40
CA LEU A 47 5.99 2.26 4.97
C LEU A 47 6.53 1.68 3.67
N PRO A 48 6.77 0.37 3.59
CA PRO A 48 7.14 -0.29 2.33
C PRO A 48 5.94 -0.29 1.39
N TYR A 49 6.20 -0.01 0.12
CA TYR A 49 5.19 -0.06 -0.94
C TYR A 49 5.80 -0.49 -2.26
N VAL A 50 4.96 -0.87 -3.18
CA VAL A 50 5.28 -1.08 -4.60
C VAL A 50 4.31 -0.29 -5.46
N VAL A 51 4.71 -0.03 -6.71
CA VAL A 51 3.85 0.59 -7.71
C VAL A 51 3.31 -0.50 -8.61
N ALA A 52 1.99 -0.62 -8.68
CA ALA A 52 1.33 -1.61 -9.52
C ALA A 52 1.60 -1.34 -11.00
N ARG A 53 1.75 -2.40 -11.77
CA ARG A 53 1.93 -2.40 -13.22
C ARG A 53 0.67 -2.89 -13.90
N GLU A 54 0.59 -2.73 -15.19
CA GLU A 54 -0.50 -3.29 -15.98
C GLU A 54 -0.52 -4.82 -15.86
N GLY A 55 -1.71 -5.38 -15.59
CA GLY A 55 -1.89 -6.81 -15.37
C GLY A 55 -1.67 -7.29 -13.94
N ASP A 56 -1.22 -6.42 -13.02
CA ASP A 56 -1.07 -6.77 -11.62
C ASP A 56 -2.43 -7.00 -10.94
N THR A 57 -2.42 -7.93 -10.01
CA THR A 57 -3.56 -8.18 -9.13
C THR A 57 -3.12 -8.16 -7.67
N GLN A 58 -4.06 -7.87 -6.78
CA GLN A 58 -3.80 -7.94 -5.33
C GLN A 58 -3.28 -9.32 -4.91
N LYS A 59 -3.71 -10.38 -5.59
CA LYS A 59 -3.23 -11.75 -5.34
C LYS A 59 -1.78 -11.96 -5.77
N LEU A 60 -1.38 -11.44 -6.93
CA LEU A 60 0.00 -11.55 -7.42
C LEU A 60 0.97 -10.79 -6.51
N ILE A 61 0.67 -9.53 -6.20
CA ILE A 61 1.49 -8.73 -5.29
C ILE A 61 1.53 -9.36 -3.89
N ALA A 62 0.40 -9.80 -3.36
CA ALA A 62 0.37 -10.46 -2.07
C ALA A 62 1.29 -11.70 -2.05
N ARG A 63 1.26 -12.49 -3.10
CA ARG A 63 2.10 -13.68 -3.24
C ARG A 63 3.59 -13.33 -3.31
N GLU A 64 3.94 -12.31 -4.08
CA GLU A 64 5.32 -11.85 -4.21
C GLU A 64 5.95 -11.49 -2.86
N PHE A 65 5.17 -10.87 -1.98
CA PHE A 65 5.63 -10.43 -0.66
C PHE A 65 5.13 -11.32 0.49
N GLU A 66 4.71 -12.54 0.19
CA GLU A 66 4.25 -13.54 1.17
C GLU A 66 3.13 -13.03 2.09
N LEU A 67 2.25 -12.22 1.52
CA LEU A 67 1.06 -11.68 2.15
C LEU A 67 -0.20 -12.38 1.62
N TYR A 68 -1.30 -12.18 2.32
CA TYR A 68 -2.61 -12.56 1.80
C TYR A 68 -3.27 -11.41 1.04
N ALA A 69 -4.04 -11.71 0.01
CA ALA A 69 -4.74 -10.69 -0.79
C ALA A 69 -5.64 -9.78 0.07
N TYR A 70 -6.25 -10.32 1.14
CA TYR A 70 -7.05 -9.51 2.05
C TYR A 70 -6.21 -8.50 2.86
N GLN A 71 -4.93 -8.80 3.14
CA GLN A 71 -4.02 -7.86 3.81
C GLN A 71 -3.69 -6.70 2.88
N ILE A 72 -3.35 -6.97 1.61
CA ILE A 72 -3.15 -5.92 0.60
C ILE A 72 -4.38 -5.01 0.54
N ARG A 73 -5.56 -5.59 0.43
CA ARG A 73 -6.81 -4.82 0.41
C ARG A 73 -6.99 -3.94 1.66
N ARG A 74 -6.78 -4.51 2.84
CA ARG A 74 -6.94 -3.79 4.12
C ARG A 74 -5.88 -2.72 4.35
N TYR A 75 -4.62 -3.00 3.98
CA TYR A 75 -3.54 -2.04 4.15
C TYR A 75 -3.71 -0.79 3.28
N ASN A 76 -4.38 -0.95 2.14
CA ASN A 76 -4.59 0.10 1.15
C ASN A 76 -6.00 0.70 1.18
N ASP A 77 -6.87 0.24 2.07
CA ASP A 77 -8.28 0.65 2.11
C ASP A 77 -9.00 0.47 0.76
N PHE A 78 -8.61 -0.54 -0.03
CA PHE A 78 -9.26 -0.84 -1.29
C PHE A 78 -10.66 -1.43 -1.06
N PRO A 79 -11.67 -0.98 -1.80
CA PRO A 79 -13.00 -1.58 -1.72
C PRO A 79 -12.99 -3.04 -2.19
N ARG A 80 -14.02 -3.80 -1.85
CA ARG A 80 -14.17 -5.17 -2.37
C ARG A 80 -14.28 -5.14 -3.88
N GLY A 81 -13.57 -6.04 -4.55
CA GLY A 81 -13.58 -6.14 -6.02
C GLY A 81 -12.74 -5.06 -6.72
N TYR A 82 -11.96 -4.26 -5.97
CA TYR A 82 -11.07 -3.28 -6.57
C TYR A 82 -10.03 -3.95 -7.47
N THR A 83 -9.96 -3.51 -8.72
CA THR A 83 -8.94 -3.93 -9.68
C THR A 83 -7.79 -2.92 -9.67
N LEU A 84 -6.57 -3.39 -9.45
CA LEU A 84 -5.39 -2.54 -9.50
C LEU A 84 -5.21 -1.94 -10.89
N LYS A 85 -4.76 -0.70 -10.91
CA LYS A 85 -4.40 0.03 -12.12
C LYS A 85 -2.90 0.30 -12.12
N ALA A 86 -2.30 0.36 -13.30
CA ALA A 86 -0.91 0.77 -13.43
C ALA A 86 -0.70 2.15 -12.78
N GLY A 87 0.32 2.25 -11.92
CA GLY A 87 0.61 3.45 -11.15
C GLY A 87 0.01 3.50 -9.74
N ASP A 88 -0.88 2.57 -9.38
CA ASP A 88 -1.40 2.51 -8.02
C ASP A 88 -0.29 2.23 -7.00
N ILE A 89 -0.24 3.01 -5.94
CA ILE A 89 0.63 2.74 -4.79
C ILE A 89 -0.01 1.61 -3.97
N VAL A 90 0.74 0.55 -3.75
CA VAL A 90 0.30 -0.61 -2.97
C VAL A 90 1.19 -0.77 -1.74
N TYR A 91 0.71 -0.34 -0.59
CA TYR A 91 1.40 -0.52 0.67
C TYR A 91 1.41 -1.99 1.11
N LEU A 92 2.57 -2.45 1.55
CA LEU A 92 2.80 -3.82 2.02
C LEU A 92 2.66 -3.95 3.54
N LYS A 93 2.39 -2.85 4.23
CA LYS A 93 2.06 -2.78 5.66
C LYS A 93 0.88 -1.86 5.90
N ALA A 94 0.25 -2.02 7.05
CA ALA A 94 -0.87 -1.17 7.46
C ALA A 94 -0.44 0.30 7.51
N LYS A 95 -1.21 1.16 6.88
CA LYS A 95 -1.00 2.62 6.91
C LYS A 95 -1.12 3.16 8.34
N ARG A 96 -0.58 4.35 8.55
CA ARG A 96 -0.56 5.02 9.85
C ARG A 96 -1.93 5.63 10.20
N ARG A 97 -2.12 5.95 11.47
CA ARG A 97 -3.32 6.69 11.91
C ARG A 97 -3.26 8.19 11.60
N ARG A 98 -2.04 8.74 11.43
CA ARG A 98 -1.79 10.16 11.14
C ARG A 98 -0.55 10.31 10.26
N ALA A 99 -0.49 11.38 9.50
CA ALA A 99 0.65 11.66 8.63
C ALA A 99 1.96 11.82 9.42
N LYS A 100 3.06 11.51 8.77
CA LYS A 100 4.40 11.79 9.31
C LYS A 100 4.67 13.29 9.24
N LYS A 101 5.37 13.81 10.25
CA LYS A 101 5.83 15.23 10.23
C LYS A 101 6.69 15.47 8.97
N PRO A 102 6.65 16.67 8.37
CA PRO A 102 5.93 17.88 8.82
C PRO A 102 4.47 18.00 8.36
N ASN A 103 3.93 17.02 7.60
CA ASN A 103 2.63 17.11 6.94
C ASN A 103 1.47 17.22 7.95
N LYS A 104 0.96 18.42 8.13
CA LYS A 104 -0.16 18.69 9.06
C LYS A 104 -1.51 18.73 8.34
N THR A 105 -1.52 19.32 7.16
CA THR A 105 -2.73 19.58 6.37
C THR A 105 -2.50 19.28 4.89
N HIS A 106 -3.58 19.13 4.14
CA HIS A 106 -3.58 18.99 2.69
C HIS A 106 -4.80 19.72 2.12
N THR A 107 -4.60 20.53 1.10
CA THR A 107 -5.70 21.14 0.36
C THR A 107 -6.14 20.21 -0.75
N LEU A 108 -7.39 19.82 -0.75
CA LEU A 108 -7.95 18.88 -1.71
C LEU A 108 -7.95 19.48 -3.11
N ALA A 109 -7.31 18.80 -4.06
CA ALA A 109 -7.25 19.24 -5.45
C ALA A 109 -8.52 18.81 -6.23
N PRO A 110 -8.85 19.50 -7.34
CA PRO A 110 -9.92 19.05 -8.23
C PRO A 110 -9.67 17.63 -8.75
N GLY A 111 -10.66 16.75 -8.65
CA GLY A 111 -10.58 15.36 -9.08
C GLY A 111 -9.81 14.43 -8.14
N GLU A 112 -9.21 14.95 -7.04
CA GLU A 112 -8.52 14.16 -6.05
C GLU A 112 -9.52 13.54 -5.05
N SER A 113 -9.47 12.24 -4.86
CA SER A 113 -10.31 11.54 -3.90
C SER A 113 -9.67 11.52 -2.50
N LEU A 114 -10.50 11.29 -1.48
CA LEU A 114 -9.99 11.08 -0.12
C LEU A 114 -9.11 9.83 -0.01
N HIS A 115 -9.37 8.84 -0.84
CA HIS A 115 -8.51 7.66 -0.94
C HIS A 115 -7.13 8.03 -1.52
N ASP A 116 -7.07 8.90 -2.53
CA ASP A 116 -5.80 9.38 -3.09
C ASP A 116 -4.97 10.11 -2.03
N VAL A 117 -5.59 10.98 -1.24
CA VAL A 117 -4.93 11.65 -0.10
C VAL A 117 -4.45 10.64 0.94
N SER A 118 -5.28 9.65 1.26
CA SER A 118 -4.93 8.54 2.16
C SER A 118 -3.69 7.79 1.67
N GLN A 119 -3.62 7.45 0.39
CA GLN A 119 -2.47 6.78 -0.23
C GLN A 119 -1.23 7.69 -0.29
N LYS A 120 -1.40 8.95 -0.64
CA LYS A 120 -0.32 9.92 -0.75
C LYS A 120 0.46 10.10 0.56
N TYR A 121 -0.23 10.12 1.69
CA TYR A 121 0.38 10.35 3.01
C TYR A 121 0.50 9.08 3.87
N GLY A 122 0.12 7.93 3.36
CA GLY A 122 0.18 6.66 4.09
C GLY A 122 -0.69 6.64 5.35
N ILE A 123 -1.87 7.27 5.29
CA ILE A 123 -2.82 7.36 6.40
C ILE A 123 -3.99 6.41 6.14
N LYS A 124 -4.46 5.70 7.16
CA LYS A 124 -5.70 4.92 7.05
C LYS A 124 -6.87 5.83 6.69
N LEU A 125 -7.62 5.48 5.64
CA LEU A 125 -8.74 6.27 5.16
C LEU A 125 -9.76 6.56 6.30
N LYS A 126 -10.11 5.55 7.08
CA LYS A 126 -10.98 5.70 8.26
C LYS A 126 -10.49 6.79 9.23
N CYS A 127 -9.18 6.84 9.48
CA CYS A 127 -8.61 7.84 10.39
C CYS A 127 -8.61 9.25 9.79
N LEU A 128 -8.41 9.36 8.47
CA LEU A 128 -8.51 10.63 7.76
C LEU A 128 -9.94 11.17 7.81
N LEU A 129 -10.92 10.32 7.51
CA LEU A 129 -12.33 10.69 7.55
C LEU A 129 -12.76 11.16 8.96
N HIS A 130 -12.47 10.36 9.97
CA HIS A 130 -12.82 10.68 11.36
C HIS A 130 -12.20 11.98 11.84
N ARG A 131 -10.94 12.25 11.49
CA ARG A 131 -10.24 13.49 11.91
C ARG A 131 -10.84 14.75 11.29
N ASN A 132 -11.47 14.63 10.15
CA ASN A 132 -12.07 15.75 9.42
C ASN A 132 -13.59 15.80 9.56
N ASP A 133 -14.16 14.99 10.44
CA ASP A 133 -15.61 14.88 10.67
C ASP A 133 -16.40 14.64 9.36
N ILE A 134 -15.78 13.84 8.47
CA ILE A 134 -16.37 13.46 7.18
C ILE A 134 -17.23 12.23 7.41
N SER A 135 -18.53 12.40 7.21
CA SER A 135 -19.56 11.35 7.23
C SER A 135 -20.38 11.42 5.94
N GLY A 136 -21.27 10.47 5.73
CA GLY A 136 -22.03 10.35 4.47
C GLY A 136 -22.73 11.63 3.97
N GLU A 137 -23.00 12.59 4.85
CA GLU A 137 -23.64 13.86 4.49
C GLU A 137 -22.62 14.97 4.19
N LYS A 138 -21.42 14.88 4.72
CA LYS A 138 -20.36 15.89 4.54
C LYS A 138 -19.30 15.37 3.56
N ILE A 139 -19.46 15.74 2.31
CA ILE A 139 -18.49 15.43 1.25
C ILE A 139 -17.58 16.66 1.05
N PRO A 140 -16.27 16.53 1.27
CA PRO A 140 -15.34 17.63 1.03
C PRO A 140 -15.30 17.99 -0.46
N ARG A 141 -15.08 19.28 -0.71
CA ARG A 141 -14.98 19.84 -2.07
C ARG A 141 -13.55 20.22 -2.40
N PRO A 142 -13.20 20.33 -3.67
CA PRO A 142 -11.91 20.91 -4.06
C PRO A 142 -11.68 22.26 -3.39
N GLY A 143 -10.50 22.46 -2.84
CA GLY A 143 -10.14 23.64 -2.04
C GLY A 143 -10.31 23.48 -0.54
N ASP A 144 -11.04 22.47 -0.07
CA ASP A 144 -11.15 22.20 1.36
C ASP A 144 -9.80 21.74 1.95
N VAL A 145 -9.50 22.20 3.14
CA VAL A 145 -8.27 21.85 3.85
C VAL A 145 -8.53 20.67 4.78
N LEU A 146 -7.87 19.57 4.52
CA LEU A 146 -7.95 18.35 5.32
C LEU A 146 -6.86 18.33 6.40
N ARG A 147 -7.21 17.96 7.60
CA ARG A 147 -6.27 17.71 8.70
C ARG A 147 -5.70 16.29 8.57
N LEU A 148 -4.37 16.17 8.55
CA LEU A 148 -3.64 14.91 8.39
C LEU A 148 -3.09 14.36 9.71
N ARG A 149 -3.02 15.20 10.75
CA ARG A 149 -2.47 14.89 12.08
C ARG A 149 -3.38 15.38 13.19
#